data_4ad60a4128c67b5eb5c92cb6355ba44d
#
_entry.id   4ad60a4128c67b5eb5c92cb6355ba44d
#
_cell.length_a   1.000
_cell.length_b   1.000
_cell.length_c   1.000
_cell.angle_alpha   90.00
_cell.angle_beta   90.00
_cell.angle_gamma   90.00
#
_symmetry.space_group_name_H-M   'P 1'
#
loop_
_entity.id
_entity.type
_entity.pdbx_description
1 polymer ?
#
loop_
_entity_poly.entity_id
_entity_poly.type
_entity_poly.pdbx_seq_one_letter_code
_entity_poly.pdbx_strand_id
1 'polypeptide(L)'
;MIAVVMGVSGAGKTTIGEALARELGWRFIDADDHHPAANVAKMAAGQALDDADRWPWLDRLNSILKEQKQAVLACSALKARYRSRLAEGIERVEWVYLKGDFDLIRSRLAQRRHRYMPSSLLESQFAALEPPGEAIIVDVSADIAACVAAIARELER
;
A
#
# COMPACT_ATOMS: atom_id res chain seq x y z
N MET A 1 -10.61 0.82 -13.62
CA MET A 1 -10.57 1.13 -12.18
C MET A 1 -9.33 0.51 -11.55
N ILE A 2 -8.60 1.29 -10.78
CA ILE A 2 -7.46 0.83 -10.00
C ILE A 2 -7.81 0.97 -8.52
N ALA A 3 -7.70 -0.10 -7.76
CA ALA A 3 -7.84 -0.05 -6.30
C ALA A 3 -6.44 -0.07 -5.68
N VAL A 4 -6.08 0.96 -4.93
CA VAL A 4 -4.80 1.04 -4.24
C VAL A 4 -5.00 0.74 -2.77
N VAL A 5 -4.46 -0.39 -2.31
CA VAL A 5 -4.50 -0.80 -0.91
C VAL A 5 -3.29 -0.19 -0.23
N MET A 6 -3.53 0.80 0.63
CA MET A 6 -2.49 1.62 1.25
C MET A 6 -2.47 1.51 2.77
N GLY A 7 -1.36 1.89 3.36
CA GLY A 7 -1.17 1.89 4.80
C GLY A 7 0.28 1.70 5.18
N VAL A 8 0.56 1.70 6.47
CA VAL A 8 1.91 1.48 7.00
C VAL A 8 2.33 0.01 6.84
N SER A 9 3.62 -0.26 6.99
CA SER A 9 4.14 -1.64 7.00
C SER A 9 3.45 -2.44 8.11
N GLY A 10 3.10 -3.67 7.81
CA GLY A 10 2.42 -4.54 8.77
C GLY A 10 0.89 -4.39 8.81
N ALA A 11 0.33 -3.44 8.08
CA ALA A 11 -1.13 -3.28 7.99
C ALA A 11 -1.81 -4.41 7.22
N GLY A 12 -1.06 -5.18 6.43
CA GLY A 12 -1.59 -6.32 5.68
C GLY A 12 -1.89 -6.03 4.21
N LYS A 13 -1.25 -5.01 3.64
CA LYS A 13 -1.49 -4.58 2.25
C LYS A 13 -1.35 -5.70 1.24
N THR A 14 -0.28 -6.47 1.30
CA THR A 14 -0.03 -7.55 0.34
C THR A 14 -1.07 -8.67 0.51
N THR A 15 -1.29 -9.11 1.73
CA THR A 15 -2.24 -10.19 2.03
C THR A 15 -3.67 -9.82 1.64
N ILE A 16 -4.12 -8.63 2.05
CA ILE A 16 -5.47 -8.14 1.71
C ILE A 16 -5.56 -7.84 0.22
N GLY A 17 -4.54 -7.21 -0.35
CA GLY A 17 -4.51 -6.88 -1.78
C GLY A 17 -4.61 -8.12 -2.66
N GLU A 18 -3.85 -9.16 -2.37
CA GLU A 18 -3.91 -10.43 -3.11
C GLU A 18 -5.28 -11.09 -2.99
N ALA A 19 -5.84 -11.14 -1.79
CA ALA A 19 -7.14 -11.74 -1.55
C ALA A 19 -8.25 -10.95 -2.25
N LEU A 20 -8.18 -9.63 -2.22
CA LEU A 20 -9.12 -8.74 -2.91
C LEU A 20 -9.06 -8.95 -4.42
N ALA A 21 -7.87 -8.99 -4.99
CA ALA A 21 -7.68 -9.19 -6.43
C ALA A 21 -8.28 -10.53 -6.87
N ARG A 22 -8.08 -11.58 -6.08
CA ARG A 22 -8.67 -12.89 -6.32
C ARG A 22 -10.19 -12.85 -6.30
N GLU A 23 -10.76 -12.20 -5.28
CA GLU A 23 -12.21 -12.04 -5.14
C GLU A 23 -12.83 -11.30 -6.32
N LEU A 24 -12.16 -10.27 -6.83
CA LEU A 24 -12.65 -9.45 -7.94
C LEU A 24 -12.29 -10.01 -9.32
N GLY A 25 -11.38 -10.98 -9.40
CA GLY A 25 -10.85 -11.45 -10.66
C GLY A 25 -9.95 -10.43 -11.36
N TRP A 26 -9.27 -9.58 -10.59
CA TRP A 26 -8.38 -8.53 -11.07
C TRP A 26 -6.92 -8.92 -10.90
N ARG A 27 -6.05 -8.26 -11.65
CA ARG A 27 -4.60 -8.42 -11.50
C ARG A 27 -4.14 -7.82 -10.17
N PHE A 28 -3.25 -8.53 -9.48
CA PHE A 28 -2.56 -7.99 -8.30
C PHE A 28 -1.16 -7.51 -8.66
N ILE A 29 -0.80 -6.32 -8.17
CA ILE A 29 0.53 -5.73 -8.34
C ILE A 29 1.05 -5.31 -6.96
N ASP A 30 2.25 -5.76 -6.61
CA ASP A 30 2.93 -5.30 -5.40
C ASP A 30 3.92 -4.21 -5.78
N ALA A 31 3.73 -3.01 -5.21
CA ALA A 31 4.59 -1.87 -5.50
C ALA A 31 6.05 -2.13 -5.14
N ASP A 32 6.31 -2.94 -4.11
CA ASP A 32 7.66 -3.25 -3.67
C ASP A 32 8.48 -4.01 -4.72
N ASP A 33 7.82 -4.72 -5.63
CA ASP A 33 8.49 -5.47 -6.70
C ASP A 33 9.02 -4.56 -7.82
N HIS A 34 8.71 -3.28 -7.79
CA HIS A 34 9.00 -2.34 -8.88
C HIS A 34 9.95 -1.23 -8.52
N HIS A 35 10.67 -1.36 -7.41
CA HIS A 35 11.70 -0.38 -7.05
C HIS A 35 12.88 -0.41 -8.02
N PRO A 36 13.43 0.76 -8.41
CA PRO A 36 14.72 0.80 -9.11
C PRO A 36 15.83 0.14 -8.28
N ALA A 37 16.85 -0.37 -8.93
CA ALA A 37 17.98 -1.04 -8.29
C ALA A 37 18.63 -0.18 -7.19
N ALA A 38 18.74 1.12 -7.41
CA ALA A 38 19.29 2.05 -6.41
C ALA A 38 18.47 2.06 -5.11
N ASN A 39 17.13 1.99 -5.21
CA ASN A 39 16.26 1.93 -4.05
C ASN A 39 16.43 0.60 -3.31
N VAL A 40 16.51 -0.50 -4.04
CA VAL A 40 16.71 -1.84 -3.46
C VAL A 40 18.02 -1.86 -2.68
N ALA A 41 19.11 -1.32 -3.24
CA ALA A 41 20.41 -1.26 -2.59
C ALA A 41 20.37 -0.41 -1.32
N LYS A 42 19.68 0.73 -1.37
CA LYS A 42 19.52 1.64 -0.24
C LYS A 42 18.76 0.98 0.91
N MET A 43 17.65 0.32 0.61
CA MET A 43 16.84 -0.40 1.60
C MET A 43 17.61 -1.58 2.19
N ALA A 44 18.37 -2.32 1.38
CA ALA A 44 19.20 -3.43 1.85
C ALA A 44 20.30 -2.95 2.81
N ALA A 45 20.79 -1.71 2.63
CA ALA A 45 21.76 -1.08 3.52
C ALA A 45 21.12 -0.47 4.78
N GLY A 46 19.81 -0.63 4.97
CA GLY A 46 19.08 -0.08 6.11
C GLY A 46 18.82 1.42 6.03
N GLN A 47 18.97 2.01 4.85
CA GLN A 47 18.76 3.45 4.65
C GLN A 47 17.33 3.74 4.23
N ALA A 48 16.75 4.81 4.77
CA ALA A 48 15.41 5.26 4.39
C ALA A 48 15.45 5.89 2.99
N LEU A 49 14.35 5.71 2.24
CA LEU A 49 14.16 6.38 0.96
C LEU A 49 13.67 7.81 1.20
N ASP A 50 14.22 8.76 0.45
CA ASP A 50 13.72 10.13 0.39
C ASP A 50 12.74 10.30 -0.79
N ASP A 51 12.20 11.51 -0.93
CA ASP A 51 11.26 11.80 -2.02
C ASP A 51 11.90 11.62 -3.40
N ALA A 52 13.17 12.05 -3.55
CA ALA A 52 13.88 11.91 -4.82
C ALA A 52 14.02 10.44 -5.23
N ASP A 53 14.22 9.55 -4.26
CA ASP A 53 14.28 8.10 -4.49
C ASP A 53 12.92 7.55 -4.94
N ARG A 54 11.83 8.11 -4.41
CA ARG A 54 10.48 7.63 -4.67
C ARG A 54 9.91 8.05 -6.01
N TRP A 55 10.28 9.22 -6.53
CA TRP A 55 9.69 9.72 -7.79
C TRP A 55 9.83 8.76 -8.96
N PRO A 56 11.02 8.21 -9.28
CA PRO A 56 11.14 7.24 -10.36
C PRO A 56 10.33 5.98 -10.13
N TRP A 57 10.23 5.53 -8.89
CA TRP A 57 9.44 4.36 -8.52
C TRP A 57 7.94 4.61 -8.73
N LEU A 58 7.44 5.73 -8.26
CA LEU A 58 6.03 6.10 -8.45
C LEU A 58 5.69 6.30 -9.93
N ASP A 59 6.60 6.89 -10.71
CA ASP A 59 6.41 7.05 -12.16
C ASP A 59 6.35 5.69 -12.87
N ARG A 60 7.18 4.74 -12.46
CA ARG A 60 7.15 3.38 -12.97
C ARG A 60 5.81 2.69 -12.67
N LEU A 61 5.35 2.80 -11.43
CA LEU A 61 4.06 2.25 -11.03
C LEU A 61 2.91 2.90 -11.81
N ASN A 62 2.94 4.22 -11.95
CA ASN A 62 1.94 4.95 -12.73
C ASN A 62 1.86 4.42 -14.17
N SER A 63 3.01 4.22 -14.81
CA SER A 63 3.06 3.67 -16.18
C SER A 63 2.46 2.27 -16.26
N ILE A 64 2.76 1.41 -15.28
CA ILE A 64 2.20 0.05 -15.22
C ILE A 64 0.69 0.11 -15.05
N LEU A 65 0.20 0.95 -14.15
CA LEU A 65 -1.23 1.08 -13.86
C LEU A 65 -2.02 1.60 -15.05
N LYS A 66 -1.44 2.51 -15.84
CA LYS A 66 -2.09 3.04 -17.06
C LYS A 66 -2.37 1.96 -18.10
N GLU A 67 -1.62 0.88 -18.09
CA GLU A 67 -1.80 -0.25 -19.01
C GLU A 67 -2.89 -1.22 -18.53
N GLN A 68 -3.40 -1.05 -17.32
CA GLN A 68 -4.38 -1.96 -16.74
C GLN A 68 -5.79 -1.37 -16.83
N LYS A 69 -6.77 -2.21 -17.19
CA LYS A 69 -8.19 -1.84 -17.09
C LYS A 69 -8.66 -1.94 -15.65
N GLN A 70 -8.27 -3.00 -14.97
CA GLN A 70 -8.62 -3.28 -13.58
C GLN A 70 -7.44 -3.93 -12.88
N ALA A 71 -7.02 -3.36 -11.76
CA ALA A 71 -5.94 -3.93 -10.96
C ALA A 71 -6.07 -3.51 -9.51
N VAL A 72 -5.50 -4.34 -8.63
CA VAL A 72 -5.28 -4.01 -7.22
C VAL A 72 -3.77 -3.80 -7.04
N LEU A 73 -3.41 -2.64 -6.53
CA LEU A 73 -2.02 -2.30 -6.20
C LEU A 73 -1.86 -2.24 -4.68
N ALA A 74 -0.89 -2.96 -4.13
CA ALA A 74 -0.47 -2.78 -2.75
C ALA A 74 0.70 -1.78 -2.72
N CYS A 75 0.49 -0.63 -2.09
CA CYS A 75 1.48 0.44 -2.02
C CYS A 75 1.26 1.25 -0.75
N SER A 76 2.33 1.56 -0.02
CA SER A 76 2.22 2.34 1.22
C SER A 76 1.53 3.69 1.00
N ALA A 77 1.91 4.44 -0.02
CA ALA A 77 1.27 5.69 -0.45
C ALA A 77 0.94 6.64 0.72
N LEU A 78 1.87 6.81 1.66
CA LEU A 78 1.62 7.45 2.95
C LEU A 78 1.31 8.94 2.86
N LYS A 79 1.87 9.63 1.87
CA LYS A 79 1.70 11.08 1.73
C LYS A 79 0.85 11.43 0.53
N ALA A 80 0.07 12.50 0.67
CA ALA A 80 -0.82 12.97 -0.41
C ALA A 80 -0.05 13.23 -1.71
N ARG A 81 1.17 13.79 -1.63
CA ARG A 81 1.99 14.04 -2.82
C ARG A 81 2.43 12.75 -3.53
N TYR A 82 2.62 11.65 -2.79
CA TYR A 82 2.90 10.34 -3.40
C TYR A 82 1.67 9.81 -4.13
N ARG A 83 0.51 9.94 -3.52
CA ARG A 83 -0.76 9.51 -4.12
C ARG A 83 -1.07 10.30 -5.40
N SER A 84 -0.86 11.60 -5.38
CA SER A 84 -1.06 12.45 -6.56
C SER A 84 -0.17 12.02 -7.72
N ARG A 85 1.10 11.74 -7.45
CA ARG A 85 2.05 11.28 -8.46
C ARG A 85 1.66 9.93 -9.03
N LEU A 86 1.29 9.00 -8.14
CA LEU A 86 0.90 7.64 -8.51
C LEU A 86 -0.35 7.63 -9.40
N ALA A 87 -1.32 8.47 -9.10
CA ALA A 87 -2.63 8.50 -9.78
C ALA A 87 -2.67 9.42 -11.01
N GLU A 88 -1.60 10.14 -11.31
CA GLU A 88 -1.60 11.11 -12.40
C GLU A 88 -2.00 10.50 -13.74
N GLY A 89 -3.04 11.07 -14.37
CA GLY A 89 -3.50 10.59 -15.68
C GLY A 89 -4.28 9.29 -15.67
N ILE A 90 -4.59 8.73 -14.50
CA ILE A 90 -5.43 7.53 -14.37
C ILE A 90 -6.87 7.98 -14.13
N GLU A 91 -7.79 7.48 -14.94
CA GLU A 91 -9.18 7.92 -14.96
C GLU A 91 -9.91 7.66 -13.62
N ARG A 92 -9.73 6.47 -13.04
CA ARG A 92 -10.41 6.12 -11.81
C ARG A 92 -9.50 5.33 -10.86
N VAL A 93 -9.16 5.94 -9.74
CA VAL A 93 -8.39 5.32 -8.64
C VAL A 93 -9.25 5.35 -7.39
N GLU A 94 -9.44 4.18 -6.79
CA GLU A 94 -10.09 4.04 -5.50
C GLU A 94 -9.03 3.74 -4.44
N TRP A 95 -8.96 4.58 -3.43
CA TRP A 95 -8.02 4.40 -2.32
C TRP A 95 -8.66 3.53 -1.25
N VAL A 96 -7.97 2.49 -0.85
CA VAL A 96 -8.39 1.59 0.24
C VAL A 96 -7.37 1.74 1.37
N TYR A 97 -7.76 2.45 2.42
CA TYR A 97 -6.88 2.74 3.54
C TYR A 97 -7.05 1.69 4.64
N LEU A 98 -5.99 0.92 4.86
CA LEU A 98 -5.93 -0.07 5.93
C LEU A 98 -5.49 0.63 7.21
N LYS A 99 -6.43 0.85 8.12
CA LYS A 99 -6.21 1.59 9.36
C LYS A 99 -6.04 0.63 10.52
N GLY A 100 -4.97 0.80 11.29
CA GLY A 100 -4.72 0.07 12.52
C GLY A 100 -3.92 0.94 13.47
N ASP A 101 -4.07 0.72 14.78
CA ASP A 101 -3.25 1.46 15.73
C ASP A 101 -1.82 0.93 15.78
N PHE A 102 -0.93 1.73 16.34
CA PHE A 102 0.50 1.44 16.40
C PHE A 102 0.78 0.10 17.11
N ASP A 103 0.14 -0.12 18.26
CA ASP A 103 0.40 -1.31 19.07
C ASP A 103 -0.01 -2.59 18.35
N LEU A 104 -1.17 -2.59 17.68
CA LEU A 104 -1.64 -3.72 16.90
C LEU A 104 -0.67 -4.06 15.76
N ILE A 105 -0.27 -3.06 15.00
CA ILE A 105 0.62 -3.24 13.85
C ILE A 105 2.00 -3.67 14.28
N ARG A 106 2.54 -3.05 15.34
CA ARG A 106 3.83 -3.44 15.93
C ARG A 106 3.81 -4.91 16.36
N SER A 107 2.74 -5.33 17.01
CA SER A 107 2.56 -6.72 17.45
C SER A 107 2.58 -7.69 16.26
N ARG A 108 1.90 -7.34 15.17
CA ARG A 108 1.88 -8.17 13.95
C ARG A 108 3.25 -8.26 13.29
N LEU A 109 4.00 -7.16 13.23
CA LEU A 109 5.35 -7.15 12.67
C LEU A 109 6.31 -7.99 13.50
N ALA A 110 6.19 -7.98 14.82
CA ALA A 110 7.02 -8.77 15.72
C ALA A 110 6.85 -10.28 15.49
N GLN A 111 5.72 -10.71 14.97
CA GLN A 111 5.42 -12.11 14.66
C GLN A 111 5.97 -12.56 13.31
N ARG A 112 6.45 -11.64 12.47
CA ARG A 112 7.01 -11.97 11.16
C ARG A 112 8.47 -12.38 11.28
N ARG A 113 8.79 -13.60 10.85
CA ARG A 113 10.15 -14.15 10.94
C ARG A 113 11.12 -13.64 9.88
N HIS A 114 10.60 -13.08 8.76
CA HIS A 114 11.40 -12.75 7.58
C HIS A 114 11.60 -11.28 7.34
N ARG A 115 10.84 -10.40 8.01
CA ARG A 115 10.95 -8.95 7.87
C ARG A 115 10.94 -8.32 9.25
N TYR A 116 12.13 -8.09 9.77
CA TYR A 116 12.27 -7.31 11.00
C TYR A 116 12.20 -5.83 10.65
N MET A 117 11.29 -5.11 11.31
CA MET A 117 11.23 -3.66 11.23
C MET A 117 11.39 -3.10 12.63
N PRO A 118 12.42 -2.27 12.88
CA PRO A 118 12.55 -1.58 14.18
C PRO A 118 11.34 -0.71 14.46
N SER A 119 10.95 -0.61 15.74
CA SER A 119 9.83 0.24 16.16
C SER A 119 10.02 1.70 15.73
N SER A 120 11.25 2.20 15.72
CA SER A 120 11.56 3.56 15.27
C SER A 120 11.18 3.79 13.81
N LEU A 121 11.37 2.80 12.94
CA LEU A 121 10.99 2.89 11.53
C LEU A 121 9.47 2.88 11.38
N LEU A 122 8.77 2.06 12.16
CA LEU A 122 7.31 2.05 12.18
C LEU A 122 6.74 3.37 12.68
N GLU A 123 7.31 3.94 13.74
CA GLU A 123 6.95 5.27 14.25
C GLU A 123 7.11 6.33 13.16
N SER A 124 8.21 6.26 12.41
CA SER A 124 8.48 7.16 11.29
C SER A 124 7.38 7.04 10.21
N GLN A 125 6.91 5.84 9.93
CA GLN A 125 5.83 5.64 8.96
C GLN A 125 4.50 6.22 9.44
N PHE A 126 4.16 6.02 10.72
CA PHE A 126 2.97 6.64 11.29
C PHE A 126 3.05 8.16 11.28
N ALA A 127 4.23 8.72 11.56
CA ALA A 127 4.45 10.17 11.50
C ALA A 127 4.33 10.71 10.06
N ALA A 128 4.75 9.93 9.07
CA ALA A 128 4.66 10.32 7.66
C ALA A 128 3.26 10.16 7.08
N LEU A 129 2.43 9.33 7.70
CA LEU A 129 1.09 9.03 7.19
C LEU A 129 0.21 10.27 7.19
N GLU A 130 -0.28 10.64 6.01
CA GLU A 130 -1.32 11.64 5.81
C GLU A 130 -2.58 10.88 5.42
N PRO A 131 -3.57 10.73 6.32
CA PRO A 131 -4.78 9.98 5.98
C PRO A 131 -5.47 10.56 4.75
N PRO A 132 -5.94 9.72 3.82
CA PRO A 132 -6.64 10.22 2.62
C PRO A 132 -7.99 10.82 2.99
N GLY A 133 -8.38 11.89 2.28
CA GLY A 133 -9.67 12.55 2.50
C GLY A 133 -10.85 11.72 2.00
N GLU A 134 -10.71 11.12 0.84
CA GLU A 134 -11.72 10.22 0.26
C GLU A 134 -11.13 8.84 0.07
N ALA A 135 -11.59 7.87 0.86
CA ALA A 135 -11.10 6.51 0.79
C ALA A 135 -12.10 5.54 1.40
N ILE A 136 -11.98 4.28 1.00
CA ILE A 136 -12.61 3.17 1.71
C ILE A 136 -11.70 2.88 2.92
N ILE A 137 -12.21 3.15 4.12
CA ILE A 137 -11.42 2.95 5.35
C ILE A 137 -11.77 1.58 5.93
N VAL A 138 -10.74 0.77 6.16
CA VAL A 138 -10.89 -0.59 6.68
C VAL A 138 -10.09 -0.73 7.96
N ASP A 139 -10.76 -1.11 9.04
CA ASP A 139 -10.12 -1.42 10.32
C ASP A 139 -9.50 -2.81 10.25
N VAL A 140 -8.17 -2.86 10.33
CA VAL A 140 -7.42 -4.13 10.19
C VAL A 140 -7.40 -4.97 11.47
N SER A 141 -8.12 -4.57 12.52
CA SER A 141 -8.37 -5.43 13.67
C SER A 141 -9.34 -6.58 13.33
N ALA A 142 -10.18 -6.40 12.30
CA ALA A 142 -11.04 -7.44 11.77
C ALA A 142 -10.23 -8.50 11.01
N ASP A 143 -10.82 -9.68 10.79
CA ASP A 143 -10.12 -10.71 10.02
C ASP A 143 -10.01 -10.34 8.53
N ILE A 144 -9.10 -11.00 7.84
CA ILE A 144 -8.80 -10.71 6.42
C ILE A 144 -10.04 -10.90 5.55
N ALA A 145 -10.79 -11.97 5.74
CA ALA A 145 -11.98 -12.26 4.94
C ALA A 145 -13.03 -11.17 5.09
N ALA A 146 -13.26 -10.68 6.31
CA ALA A 146 -14.19 -9.59 6.58
C ALA A 146 -13.73 -8.28 5.93
N CYS A 147 -12.45 -7.98 6.00
CA CYS A 147 -11.87 -6.79 5.35
C CYS A 147 -12.07 -6.85 3.84
N VAL A 148 -11.74 -7.97 3.22
CA VAL A 148 -11.86 -8.15 1.76
C VAL A 148 -13.32 -8.03 1.32
N ALA A 149 -14.25 -8.65 2.03
CA ALA A 149 -15.68 -8.59 1.71
C ALA A 149 -16.21 -7.15 1.78
N ALA A 150 -15.81 -6.40 2.81
CA ALA A 150 -16.22 -5.01 2.97
C ALA A 150 -15.67 -4.13 1.83
N ILE A 151 -14.42 -4.31 1.45
CA ILE A 151 -13.79 -3.56 0.35
C ILE A 151 -14.49 -3.87 -0.97
N ALA A 152 -14.70 -5.15 -1.27
CA ALA A 152 -15.34 -5.58 -2.50
C ALA A 152 -16.73 -4.96 -2.67
N ARG A 153 -17.51 -4.92 -1.60
CA ARG A 153 -18.84 -4.30 -1.61
C ARG A 153 -18.78 -2.80 -1.94
N GLU A 154 -17.83 -2.09 -1.35
CA GLU A 154 -17.67 -0.66 -1.62
C GLU A 154 -17.22 -0.39 -3.06
N LEU A 155 -16.38 -1.25 -3.63
CA LEU A 155 -15.90 -1.10 -5.00
C LEU A 155 -17.00 -1.40 -6.04
N GLU A 156 -17.96 -2.23 -5.69
CA GLU A 156 -19.07 -2.60 -6.58
C GLU A 156 -20.20 -1.56 -6.61
N ARG A 157 -20.17 -0.59 -5.74
CA ARG A 157 -21.15 0.52 -5.72
C ARG A 157 -20.87 1.57 -6.84
#